data_bfd84a6737d9b1055c3e681f73cb8c17
#
_entry.id   bfd84a6737d9b1055c3e681f73cb8c17
#
_cell.length_a   1.000
_cell.length_b   1.000
_cell.length_c   1.000
_cell.angle_alpha   90.00
_cell.angle_beta   90.00
_cell.angle_gamma   90.00
#
_symmetry.space_group_name_H-M   'P 1'
#
loop_
_entity.id
_entity.type
_entity.pdbx_description
1 polymer ?
#
loop_
_entity_poly.entity_id
_entity_poly.type
_entity_poly.pdbx_seq_one_letter_code
_entity_poly.pdbx_strand_id
1 'polypeptide(L)'
;EISARILQKLKRDAEAYLGDDVTEAVITVPAYFNDAERQATKEAGQIAGLNVLRIINEPTAASLAYGLENNEDQKILVFDLGGGTFDVSILEISEGVFEVKSTSGDSKLGGDDWDQRVMDWLIDKFKSSTGIDLSKDKMAVQRIQEGAEKAKIELSSTSETEINLPFITANDAGPQHLLEKLSRAEFEKITADLVERTKAPVENALSDAGMQYSDIDHIILVGGSTRMPSVQQLVKTLTGKDPHKGVNPDEVVASGAAIQAGVLKGDVKDVLLLDVTPLT
;
A
#
# COMPACT_ATOMS: atom_id res chain seq x y z
N GLU A 1 5.35 19.11 -10.47
CA GLU A 1 4.81 20.09 -9.48
C GLU A 1 3.90 19.42 -8.44
N ILE A 2 2.95 18.53 -8.81
CA ILE A 2 2.02 17.88 -7.87
C ILE A 2 2.81 17.06 -6.83
N SER A 3 3.69 16.18 -7.27
CA SER A 3 4.55 15.38 -6.39
C SER A 3 5.40 16.24 -5.45
N ALA A 4 5.91 17.38 -5.97
CA ALA A 4 6.66 18.31 -5.14
C ALA A 4 5.82 18.93 -4.01
N ARG A 5 4.52 19.16 -4.22
CA ARG A 5 3.62 19.65 -3.16
C ARG A 5 3.43 18.63 -2.05
N ILE A 6 3.35 17.35 -2.39
CA ILE A 6 3.29 16.27 -1.40
C ILE A 6 4.59 16.22 -0.59
N LEU A 7 5.74 16.24 -1.27
CA LEU A 7 7.04 16.23 -0.59
C LEU A 7 7.25 17.48 0.28
N GLN A 8 6.79 18.67 -0.16
CA GLN A 8 6.78 19.87 0.68
C GLN A 8 5.93 19.74 1.94
N LYS A 9 4.79 19.05 1.84
CA LYS A 9 3.94 18.78 3.00
C LYS A 9 4.66 17.87 4.00
N LEU A 10 5.24 16.78 3.51
CA LEU A 10 5.99 15.83 4.33
C LEU A 10 7.21 16.49 5.00
N LYS A 11 7.96 17.32 4.26
CA LYS A 11 9.08 18.10 4.79
C LYS A 11 8.62 18.97 5.96
N ARG A 12 7.57 19.78 5.75
CA ARG A 12 7.04 20.68 6.80
C ARG A 12 6.54 19.92 8.03
N ASP A 13 5.90 18.77 7.84
CA ASP A 13 5.43 17.95 8.96
C ASP A 13 6.61 17.37 9.74
N ALA A 14 7.65 16.92 9.06
CA ALA A 14 8.87 16.44 9.70
C ALA A 14 9.58 17.56 10.48
N GLU A 15 9.73 18.76 9.89
CA GLU A 15 10.32 19.92 10.55
C GLU A 15 9.51 20.37 11.77
N ALA A 16 8.19 20.36 11.67
CA ALA A 16 7.32 20.69 12.80
C ALA A 16 7.43 19.66 13.94
N TYR A 17 7.63 18.40 13.62
CA TYR A 17 7.78 17.32 14.61
C TYR A 17 9.16 17.34 15.27
N LEU A 18 10.22 17.53 14.48
CA LEU A 18 11.60 17.50 14.95
C LEU A 18 12.03 18.82 15.63
N GLY A 19 11.39 19.94 15.26
CA GLY A 19 11.78 21.29 15.69
C GLY A 19 13.07 21.78 15.04
N ASP A 20 13.48 21.19 13.91
CA ASP A 20 14.70 21.50 13.17
C ASP A 20 14.47 21.41 11.66
N ASP A 21 15.36 22.02 10.86
CA ASP A 21 15.26 22.00 9.40
C ASP A 21 15.59 20.61 8.83
N VAL A 22 14.73 20.12 7.92
CA VAL A 22 14.95 18.91 7.14
C VAL A 22 15.45 19.28 5.75
N THR A 23 16.73 19.05 5.50
CA THR A 23 17.40 19.49 4.25
C THR A 23 17.70 18.36 3.29
N GLU A 24 17.74 17.11 3.74
CA GLU A 24 18.13 15.94 2.95
C GLU A 24 17.06 14.83 3.04
N ALA A 25 16.97 14.04 1.98
CA ALA A 25 16.03 12.91 1.95
C ALA A 25 16.53 11.75 1.07
N VAL A 26 16.14 10.54 1.46
CA VAL A 26 16.04 9.38 0.58
C VAL A 26 14.57 9.27 0.16
N ILE A 27 14.31 9.09 -1.12
CA ILE A 27 12.95 8.99 -1.66
C ILE A 27 12.79 7.64 -2.32
N THR A 28 11.68 6.97 -2.06
CA THR A 28 11.33 5.68 -2.67
C THR A 28 10.49 5.85 -3.91
N VAL A 29 10.61 4.89 -4.82
CA VAL A 29 9.81 4.80 -6.04
C VAL A 29 9.44 3.33 -6.31
N PRO A 30 8.32 3.07 -7.01
CA PRO A 30 8.03 1.73 -7.50
C PRO A 30 9.19 1.16 -8.33
N ALA A 31 9.42 -0.15 -8.23
CA ALA A 31 10.55 -0.80 -8.92
C ALA A 31 10.47 -0.69 -10.44
N TYR A 32 9.26 -0.57 -11.00
CA TYR A 32 9.03 -0.42 -12.45
C TYR A 32 9.23 1.00 -13.00
N PHE A 33 9.51 2.00 -12.15
CA PHE A 33 9.79 3.35 -12.63
C PHE A 33 11.04 3.34 -13.51
N ASN A 34 10.91 3.90 -14.71
CA ASN A 34 12.02 4.13 -15.62
C ASN A 34 12.88 5.33 -15.20
N ASP A 35 13.98 5.55 -15.88
CA ASP A 35 14.93 6.62 -15.56
C ASP A 35 14.28 8.02 -15.58
N ALA A 36 13.37 8.27 -16.53
CA ALA A 36 12.68 9.55 -16.61
C ALA A 36 11.76 9.80 -15.41
N GLU A 37 11.05 8.77 -14.93
CA GLU A 37 10.18 8.82 -13.75
C GLU A 37 10.99 8.98 -12.47
N ARG A 38 12.13 8.29 -12.36
CA ARG A 38 13.09 8.43 -11.23
C ARG A 38 13.67 9.84 -11.20
N GLN A 39 14.09 10.37 -12.36
CA GLN A 39 14.62 11.71 -12.47
C GLN A 39 13.54 12.76 -12.12
N ALA A 40 12.31 12.60 -12.61
CA ALA A 40 11.20 13.49 -12.28
C ALA A 40 10.88 13.48 -10.78
N THR A 41 10.99 12.33 -10.12
CA THR A 41 10.83 12.20 -8.67
C THR A 41 11.94 12.93 -7.92
N LYS A 42 13.19 12.78 -8.36
CA LYS A 42 14.35 13.52 -7.80
C LYS A 42 14.18 15.03 -7.94
N GLU A 43 13.74 15.50 -9.09
CA GLU A 43 13.46 16.93 -9.36
C GLU A 43 12.30 17.44 -8.48
N ALA A 44 11.27 16.62 -8.27
CA ALA A 44 10.19 16.98 -7.35
C ALA A 44 10.70 17.18 -5.92
N GLY A 45 11.65 16.36 -5.46
CA GLY A 45 12.33 16.54 -4.18
C GLY A 45 13.11 17.84 -4.11
N GLN A 46 13.84 18.17 -5.17
CA GLN A 46 14.58 19.45 -5.27
C GLN A 46 13.65 20.66 -5.26
N ILE A 47 12.52 20.62 -5.99
CA ILE A 47 11.49 21.66 -5.97
C ILE A 47 10.87 21.80 -4.57
N ALA A 48 10.77 20.70 -3.84
CA ALA A 48 10.31 20.70 -2.45
C ALA A 48 11.33 21.31 -1.45
N GLY A 49 12.54 21.63 -1.90
CA GLY A 49 13.61 22.17 -1.06
C GLY A 49 14.41 21.07 -0.33
N LEU A 50 14.49 19.88 -0.91
CA LEU A 50 15.25 18.74 -0.38
C LEU A 50 16.47 18.45 -1.27
N ASN A 51 17.62 18.20 -0.64
CA ASN A 51 18.74 17.54 -1.29
C ASN A 51 18.45 16.02 -1.30
N VAL A 52 18.12 15.47 -2.48
CA VAL A 52 17.80 14.06 -2.63
C VAL A 52 19.09 13.25 -2.68
N LEU A 53 19.43 12.59 -1.58
CA LEU A 53 20.64 11.79 -1.44
C LEU A 53 20.60 10.55 -2.33
N ARG A 54 19.43 9.90 -2.40
CA ARG A 54 19.23 8.69 -3.20
C ARG A 54 17.75 8.49 -3.54
N ILE A 55 17.50 7.87 -4.69
CA ILE A 55 16.23 7.25 -5.05
C ILE A 55 16.44 5.74 -4.89
N ILE A 56 15.53 5.04 -4.19
CA ILE A 56 15.58 3.57 -4.03
C ILE A 56 14.23 2.95 -4.37
N ASN A 57 14.24 1.66 -4.68
CA ASN A 57 13.01 0.93 -4.95
C ASN A 57 12.23 0.65 -3.65
N GLU A 58 10.91 0.81 -3.70
CA GLU A 58 10.01 0.52 -2.57
C GLU A 58 10.16 -0.90 -2.04
N PRO A 59 10.18 -1.97 -2.89
CA PRO A 59 10.35 -3.32 -2.38
C PRO A 59 11.74 -3.56 -1.75
N THR A 60 12.77 -2.88 -2.23
CA THR A 60 14.12 -2.93 -1.61
C THR A 60 14.09 -2.27 -0.23
N ALA A 61 13.48 -1.09 -0.12
CA ALA A 61 13.33 -0.42 1.17
C ALA A 61 12.53 -1.28 2.16
N ALA A 62 11.43 -1.89 1.72
CA ALA A 62 10.66 -2.80 2.55
C ALA A 62 11.52 -3.98 3.06
N SER A 63 12.32 -4.59 2.20
CA SER A 63 13.21 -5.70 2.57
C SER A 63 14.26 -5.29 3.59
N LEU A 64 14.85 -4.08 3.47
CA LEU A 64 15.76 -3.53 4.47
C LEU A 64 15.11 -3.37 5.85
N ALA A 65 13.87 -2.87 5.89
CA ALA A 65 13.16 -2.65 7.15
C ALA A 65 12.87 -3.96 7.90
N TYR A 66 12.79 -5.08 7.20
CA TYR A 66 12.65 -6.40 7.82
C TYR A 66 13.97 -7.02 8.27
N GLY A 67 15.10 -6.34 8.06
CA GLY A 67 16.42 -6.84 8.46
C GLY A 67 16.84 -8.09 7.69
N LEU A 68 16.48 -8.15 6.41
CA LEU A 68 16.79 -9.29 5.53
C LEU A 68 18.17 -9.15 4.88
N GLU A 69 19.08 -8.45 5.53
CA GLU A 69 20.48 -8.26 5.10
C GLU A 69 21.42 -9.41 5.47
N ASN A 70 20.89 -10.54 5.93
CA ASN A 70 21.68 -11.69 6.31
C ASN A 70 22.50 -12.25 5.13
N ASN A 71 23.68 -12.78 5.43
CA ASN A 71 24.67 -13.28 4.45
C ASN A 71 24.25 -14.55 3.67
N GLU A 72 23.00 -14.96 3.76
CA GLU A 72 22.46 -16.10 3.03
C GLU A 72 21.66 -15.62 1.82
N ASP A 73 21.77 -16.35 0.71
CA ASP A 73 20.96 -16.10 -0.46
C ASP A 73 19.47 -16.29 -0.13
N GLN A 74 18.65 -15.28 -0.39
CA GLN A 74 17.23 -15.28 -0.06
C GLN A 74 16.41 -14.80 -1.23
N LYS A 75 15.25 -15.42 -1.43
CA LYS A 75 14.25 -15.04 -2.42
C LYS A 75 13.02 -14.50 -1.71
N ILE A 76 12.65 -13.29 -2.05
CA ILE A 76 11.63 -12.52 -1.34
C ILE A 76 10.53 -12.13 -2.30
N LEU A 77 9.29 -12.38 -1.89
CA LEU A 77 8.11 -11.83 -2.55
C LEU A 77 7.63 -10.63 -1.73
N VAL A 78 7.61 -9.46 -2.34
CA VAL A 78 7.01 -8.25 -1.78
C VAL A 78 5.63 -8.08 -2.42
N PHE A 79 4.60 -8.06 -1.59
CA PHE A 79 3.20 -7.90 -1.97
C PHE A 79 2.74 -6.54 -1.43
N ASP A 80 2.68 -5.55 -2.32
CA ASP A 80 2.35 -4.17 -1.96
C ASP A 80 0.95 -3.82 -2.46
N LEU A 81 -0.01 -3.74 -1.54
CA LEU A 81 -1.38 -3.33 -1.81
C LEU A 81 -1.70 -2.05 -1.05
N GLY A 82 -1.56 -0.94 -1.73
CA GLY A 82 -1.85 0.39 -1.23
C GLY A 82 -3.32 0.80 -1.37
N GLY A 83 -3.57 2.10 -1.36
CA GLY A 83 -4.92 2.66 -1.56
C GLY A 83 -5.38 2.63 -3.02
N GLY A 84 -4.47 2.80 -3.99
CA GLY A 84 -4.81 2.94 -5.41
C GLY A 84 -4.14 1.95 -6.34
N THR A 85 -3.02 1.32 -5.95
CA THR A 85 -2.26 0.38 -6.78
C THR A 85 -1.93 -0.89 -6.03
N PHE A 86 -1.72 -1.94 -6.81
CA PHE A 86 -1.20 -3.23 -6.37
C PHE A 86 0.08 -3.54 -7.13
N ASP A 87 1.17 -3.77 -6.39
CA ASP A 87 2.47 -4.09 -6.94
C ASP A 87 3.04 -5.37 -6.29
N VAL A 88 3.64 -6.21 -7.12
CA VAL A 88 4.34 -7.43 -6.69
C VAL A 88 5.75 -7.38 -7.23
N SER A 89 6.73 -7.61 -6.37
CA SER A 89 8.12 -7.71 -6.78
C SER A 89 8.75 -8.99 -6.23
N ILE A 90 9.55 -9.64 -7.05
CA ILE A 90 10.39 -10.75 -6.64
C ILE A 90 11.82 -10.22 -6.56
N LEU A 91 12.42 -10.36 -5.39
CA LEU A 91 13.79 -9.96 -5.11
C LEU A 91 14.63 -11.19 -4.77
N GLU A 92 15.90 -11.11 -5.14
CA GLU A 92 16.95 -12.00 -4.66
C GLU A 92 17.98 -11.18 -3.90
N ILE A 93 18.33 -11.64 -2.70
CA ILE A 93 19.41 -11.06 -1.91
C ILE A 93 20.54 -12.07 -1.95
N SER A 94 21.71 -11.65 -2.42
CA SER A 94 22.92 -12.44 -2.42
C SER A 94 24.12 -11.56 -2.07
N GLU A 95 24.91 -11.96 -1.09
CA GLU A 95 26.11 -11.23 -0.64
C GLU A 95 25.86 -9.74 -0.32
N GLY A 96 24.67 -9.40 0.20
CA GLY A 96 24.26 -8.03 0.51
C GLY A 96 23.81 -7.19 -0.70
N VAL A 97 23.75 -7.81 -1.89
CA VAL A 97 23.18 -7.19 -3.10
C VAL A 97 21.69 -7.50 -3.20
N PHE A 98 20.86 -6.48 -3.34
CA PHE A 98 19.42 -6.59 -3.55
C PHE A 98 19.13 -6.47 -5.05
N GLU A 99 18.71 -7.54 -5.67
CA GLU A 99 18.35 -7.58 -7.09
C GLU A 99 16.85 -7.79 -7.24
N VAL A 100 16.16 -6.85 -7.90
CA VAL A 100 14.76 -7.05 -8.31
C VAL A 100 14.74 -7.89 -9.57
N LYS A 101 14.33 -9.15 -9.47
CA LYS A 101 14.28 -10.11 -10.59
C LYS A 101 13.10 -9.85 -11.51
N SER A 102 11.98 -9.47 -10.95
CA SER A 102 10.77 -9.18 -11.71
C SER A 102 9.83 -8.28 -10.92
N THR A 103 8.93 -7.61 -11.63
CA THR A 103 7.83 -6.84 -11.05
C THR A 103 6.60 -6.96 -11.93
N SER A 104 5.44 -7.02 -11.31
CA SER A 104 4.12 -7.05 -11.97
C SER A 104 3.14 -6.32 -11.08
N GLY A 105 1.95 -5.97 -11.61
CA GLY A 105 0.97 -5.27 -10.79
C GLY A 105 -0.31 -4.93 -11.52
N ASP A 106 -1.20 -4.24 -10.81
CA ASP A 106 -2.43 -3.64 -11.33
C ASP A 106 -2.51 -2.19 -10.84
N SER A 107 -2.22 -1.24 -11.72
CA SER A 107 -2.22 0.20 -11.42
C SER A 107 -3.61 0.79 -11.13
N LYS A 108 -4.64 -0.04 -11.18
CA LYS A 108 -6.05 0.32 -10.91
C LYS A 108 -6.69 -0.67 -9.94
N LEU A 109 -5.92 -1.16 -8.98
CA LEU A 109 -6.40 -2.02 -7.91
C LEU A 109 -5.78 -1.57 -6.59
N GLY A 110 -6.60 -1.10 -5.68
CA GLY A 110 -6.17 -0.65 -4.36
C GLY A 110 -7.33 -0.55 -3.38
N GLY A 111 -7.05 -0.17 -2.16
CA GLY A 111 -8.04 -0.05 -1.09
C GLY A 111 -9.28 0.76 -1.44
N ASP A 112 -9.14 1.75 -2.34
CA ASP A 112 -10.24 2.57 -2.84
C ASP A 112 -11.29 1.74 -3.59
N ASP A 113 -10.89 0.63 -4.25
CA ASP A 113 -11.85 -0.27 -4.92
C ASP A 113 -12.69 -1.03 -3.89
N TRP A 114 -12.09 -1.43 -2.76
CA TRP A 114 -12.84 -2.02 -1.63
C TRP A 114 -13.81 -1.02 -1.02
N ASP A 115 -13.38 0.23 -0.85
CA ASP A 115 -14.25 1.30 -0.36
C ASP A 115 -15.43 1.51 -1.32
N GLN A 116 -15.18 1.52 -2.62
CA GLN A 116 -16.23 1.65 -3.64
C GLN A 116 -17.27 0.51 -3.54
N ARG A 117 -16.85 -0.74 -3.30
CA ARG A 117 -17.79 -1.85 -3.10
C ARG A 117 -18.70 -1.64 -1.88
N VAL A 118 -18.14 -1.13 -0.79
CA VAL A 118 -18.93 -0.81 0.41
C VAL A 118 -19.85 0.38 0.16
N MET A 119 -19.39 1.39 -0.55
CA MET A 119 -20.21 2.53 -0.95
C MET A 119 -21.42 2.10 -1.80
N ASP A 120 -21.19 1.28 -2.82
CA ASP A 120 -22.24 0.76 -3.70
C ASP A 120 -23.26 -0.05 -2.89
N TRP A 121 -22.78 -0.92 -1.99
CA TRP A 121 -23.61 -1.71 -1.09
C TRP A 121 -24.48 -0.82 -0.17
N LEU A 122 -23.92 0.26 0.41
CA LEU A 122 -24.67 1.21 1.25
C LEU A 122 -25.73 1.99 0.48
N ILE A 123 -25.37 2.46 -0.72
CA ILE A 123 -26.27 3.21 -1.60
C ILE A 123 -27.46 2.33 -2.03
N ASP A 124 -27.19 1.09 -2.44
CA ASP A 124 -28.22 0.15 -2.86
C ASP A 124 -29.15 -0.22 -1.70
N LYS A 125 -28.63 -0.45 -0.50
CA LYS A 125 -29.42 -0.70 0.70
C LYS A 125 -30.34 0.48 1.03
N PHE A 126 -29.78 1.68 1.06
CA PHE A 126 -30.52 2.88 1.36
C PHE A 126 -31.62 3.16 0.33
N LYS A 127 -31.29 2.99 -0.96
CA LYS A 127 -32.25 3.12 -2.04
C LYS A 127 -33.37 2.09 -1.96
N SER A 128 -33.05 0.87 -1.59
CA SER A 128 -34.05 -0.20 -1.44
C SER A 128 -35.02 0.06 -0.27
N SER A 129 -34.57 0.68 0.80
CA SER A 129 -35.38 0.95 2.00
C SER A 129 -36.16 2.27 1.93
N THR A 130 -35.61 3.30 1.28
CA THR A 130 -36.17 4.67 1.28
C THR A 130 -36.64 5.14 -0.08
N GLY A 131 -36.23 4.48 -1.16
CA GLY A 131 -36.46 4.93 -2.56
C GLY A 131 -35.52 6.07 -3.01
N ILE A 132 -34.62 6.57 -2.12
CA ILE A 132 -33.73 7.70 -2.41
C ILE A 132 -32.39 7.20 -2.92
N ASP A 133 -31.92 7.75 -4.02
CA ASP A 133 -30.63 7.45 -4.63
C ASP A 133 -29.58 8.48 -4.16
N LEU A 134 -28.73 8.08 -3.21
CA LEU A 134 -27.67 8.93 -2.64
C LEU A 134 -26.51 9.19 -3.59
N SER A 135 -26.34 8.41 -4.66
CA SER A 135 -25.24 8.59 -5.62
C SER A 135 -25.23 9.94 -6.34
N LYS A 136 -26.35 10.66 -6.32
CA LYS A 136 -26.53 11.97 -6.96
C LYS A 136 -26.20 13.14 -6.03
N ASP A 137 -26.05 12.89 -4.74
CA ASP A 137 -25.71 13.90 -3.73
C ASP A 137 -24.21 13.82 -3.40
N LYS A 138 -23.45 14.79 -3.86
CA LYS A 138 -21.99 14.83 -3.66
C LYS A 138 -21.58 14.85 -2.18
N MET A 139 -22.36 15.51 -1.32
CA MET A 139 -22.06 15.56 0.12
C MET A 139 -22.34 14.20 0.77
N ALA A 140 -23.43 13.56 0.39
CA ALA A 140 -23.75 12.22 0.86
C ALA A 140 -22.69 11.22 0.39
N VAL A 141 -22.29 11.26 -0.88
CA VAL A 141 -21.23 10.39 -1.44
C VAL A 141 -19.92 10.52 -0.67
N GLN A 142 -19.47 11.74 -0.37
CA GLN A 142 -18.22 11.93 0.40
C GLN A 142 -18.34 11.33 1.80
N ARG A 143 -19.43 11.54 2.51
CA ARG A 143 -19.64 10.97 3.84
C ARG A 143 -19.76 9.45 3.82
N ILE A 144 -20.36 8.88 2.75
CA ILE A 144 -20.43 7.43 2.55
C ILE A 144 -19.04 6.88 2.30
N GLN A 145 -18.19 7.56 1.52
CA GLN A 145 -16.80 7.16 1.27
C GLN A 145 -16.00 7.11 2.57
N GLU A 146 -16.05 8.16 3.39
CA GLU A 146 -15.37 8.20 4.70
C GLU A 146 -15.87 7.07 5.63
N GLY A 147 -17.19 6.81 5.61
CA GLY A 147 -17.79 5.71 6.37
C GLY A 147 -17.38 4.32 5.87
N ALA A 148 -17.27 4.16 4.55
CA ALA A 148 -16.84 2.91 3.91
C ALA A 148 -15.37 2.59 4.22
N GLU A 149 -14.47 3.55 4.09
CA GLU A 149 -13.05 3.39 4.43
C GLU A 149 -12.88 3.04 5.91
N LYS A 150 -13.56 3.76 6.80
CA LYS A 150 -13.55 3.45 8.23
C LYS A 150 -14.02 2.03 8.50
N ALA A 151 -15.11 1.60 7.88
CA ALA A 151 -15.64 0.24 8.03
C ALA A 151 -14.66 -0.82 7.54
N LYS A 152 -14.01 -0.62 6.38
CA LYS A 152 -12.94 -1.48 5.86
C LYS A 152 -11.80 -1.65 6.87
N ILE A 153 -11.33 -0.55 7.45
CA ILE A 153 -10.26 -0.55 8.46
C ILE A 153 -10.69 -1.34 9.70
N GLU A 154 -11.89 -1.06 10.24
CA GLU A 154 -12.40 -1.74 11.44
C GLU A 154 -12.60 -3.24 11.20
N LEU A 155 -13.10 -3.65 10.04
CA LEU A 155 -13.30 -5.06 9.67
C LEU A 155 -12.00 -5.84 9.51
N SER A 156 -10.84 -5.20 9.47
CA SER A 156 -9.55 -5.89 9.54
C SER A 156 -9.30 -6.50 10.92
N SER A 157 -9.90 -5.95 11.98
CA SER A 157 -9.73 -6.40 13.36
C SER A 157 -11.01 -6.95 14.01
N THR A 158 -12.20 -6.50 13.59
CA THR A 158 -13.50 -6.91 14.13
C THR A 158 -14.26 -7.81 13.15
N SER A 159 -15.20 -8.59 13.63
CA SER A 159 -16.09 -9.43 12.80
C SER A 159 -17.31 -8.69 12.25
N GLU A 160 -17.66 -7.53 12.82
CA GLU A 160 -18.79 -6.70 12.42
C GLU A 160 -18.47 -5.25 12.78
N THR A 161 -18.98 -4.29 12.00
CA THR A 161 -18.95 -2.86 12.28
C THR A 161 -20.30 -2.22 11.98
N GLU A 162 -20.55 -1.06 12.58
CA GLU A 162 -21.74 -0.24 12.35
C GLU A 162 -21.36 1.05 11.62
N ILE A 163 -22.02 1.29 10.49
CA ILE A 163 -21.85 2.51 9.69
C ILE A 163 -23.05 3.41 9.99
N ASN A 164 -22.82 4.47 10.74
CA ASN A 164 -23.85 5.41 11.20
C ASN A 164 -23.57 6.81 10.63
N LEU A 165 -24.39 7.22 9.65
CA LEU A 165 -24.30 8.51 8.98
C LEU A 165 -25.62 9.27 9.21
N PRO A 166 -25.78 9.98 10.35
CA PRO A 166 -26.98 10.72 10.65
C PRO A 166 -27.14 11.90 9.70
N PHE A 167 -28.38 12.24 9.38
CA PHE A 167 -28.74 13.36 8.49
C PHE A 167 -28.02 13.26 7.13
N ILE A 168 -28.05 12.07 6.54
CA ILE A 168 -27.37 11.82 5.25
C ILE A 168 -28.04 12.55 4.10
N THR A 169 -29.36 12.69 4.16
CA THR A 169 -30.20 13.46 3.25
C THR A 169 -31.51 13.86 3.92
N ALA A 170 -32.41 14.52 3.17
CA ALA A 170 -33.77 14.85 3.63
C ALA A 170 -34.77 14.66 2.48
N ASN A 171 -36.02 14.34 2.83
CA ASN A 171 -37.17 14.32 1.93
C ASN A 171 -38.38 15.02 2.58
N ASP A 172 -39.54 14.92 1.96
CA ASP A 172 -40.79 15.57 2.47
C ASP A 172 -41.20 15.05 3.85
N ALA A 173 -40.76 13.85 4.24
CA ALA A 173 -40.97 13.31 5.60
C ALA A 173 -39.95 13.82 6.64
N GLY A 174 -38.95 14.59 6.21
CA GLY A 174 -37.89 15.13 7.06
C GLY A 174 -36.52 14.50 6.86
N PRO A 175 -35.59 14.68 7.83
CA PRO A 175 -34.25 14.15 7.77
C PRO A 175 -34.23 12.63 7.69
N GLN A 176 -33.33 12.12 6.87
CA GLN A 176 -33.08 10.68 6.70
C GLN A 176 -31.68 10.32 7.25
N HIS A 177 -31.57 9.15 7.83
CA HIS A 177 -30.36 8.65 8.45
C HIS A 177 -29.96 7.31 7.79
N LEU A 178 -28.67 7.12 7.54
CA LEU A 178 -28.15 5.84 7.12
C LEU A 178 -27.52 5.15 8.32
N LEU A 179 -28.04 3.98 8.65
CA LEU A 179 -27.55 3.13 9.73
C LEU A 179 -27.56 1.69 9.25
N GLU A 180 -26.37 1.14 9.01
CA GLU A 180 -26.20 -0.22 8.54
C GLU A 180 -25.12 -0.95 9.33
N LYS A 181 -25.30 -2.25 9.49
CA LYS A 181 -24.29 -3.15 10.04
C LYS A 181 -23.69 -3.98 8.91
N LEU A 182 -22.37 -3.99 8.87
CA LEU A 182 -21.60 -4.75 7.89
C LEU A 182 -20.74 -5.79 8.62
N SER A 183 -20.99 -7.07 8.33
CA SER A 183 -20.12 -8.15 8.82
C SER A 183 -18.91 -8.33 7.92
N ARG A 184 -17.80 -8.83 8.48
CA ARG A 184 -16.61 -9.20 7.70
C ARG A 184 -16.97 -10.21 6.59
N ALA A 185 -17.81 -11.18 6.88
CA ALA A 185 -18.22 -12.18 5.89
C ALA A 185 -18.95 -11.56 4.69
N GLU A 186 -19.83 -10.57 4.91
CA GLU A 186 -20.49 -9.87 3.82
C GLU A 186 -19.51 -8.96 3.07
N PHE A 187 -18.62 -8.26 3.79
CA PHE A 187 -17.55 -7.47 3.20
C PHE A 187 -16.66 -8.31 2.28
N GLU A 188 -16.17 -9.46 2.76
CA GLU A 188 -15.35 -10.38 1.96
C GLU A 188 -16.10 -10.93 0.75
N LYS A 189 -17.39 -11.16 0.86
CA LYS A 189 -18.25 -11.62 -0.24
C LYS A 189 -18.38 -10.58 -1.34
N ILE A 190 -18.67 -9.30 -0.99
CA ILE A 190 -18.85 -8.24 -1.98
C ILE A 190 -17.54 -7.76 -2.61
N THR A 191 -16.40 -8.16 -2.05
CA THR A 191 -15.05 -7.79 -2.50
C THR A 191 -14.21 -8.98 -2.99
N ALA A 192 -14.79 -10.17 -3.09
CA ALA A 192 -14.06 -11.40 -3.42
C ALA A 192 -13.33 -11.33 -4.77
N ASP A 193 -13.93 -10.70 -5.76
CA ASP A 193 -13.35 -10.51 -7.09
C ASP A 193 -12.10 -9.61 -7.07
N LEU A 194 -12.04 -8.63 -6.16
CA LEU A 194 -10.88 -7.76 -6.00
C LEU A 194 -9.67 -8.53 -5.44
N VAL A 195 -9.93 -9.39 -4.46
CA VAL A 195 -8.89 -10.29 -3.92
C VAL A 195 -8.39 -11.25 -5.01
N GLU A 196 -9.29 -11.81 -5.81
CA GLU A 196 -8.93 -12.72 -6.90
C GLU A 196 -8.06 -12.03 -7.97
N ARG A 197 -8.29 -10.75 -8.27
CA ARG A 197 -7.50 -9.97 -9.23
C ARG A 197 -6.03 -9.88 -8.86
N THR A 198 -5.66 -10.02 -7.60
CA THR A 198 -4.24 -9.97 -7.17
C THR A 198 -3.45 -11.20 -7.58
N LYS A 199 -4.09 -12.33 -7.88
CA LYS A 199 -3.39 -13.59 -8.21
C LYS A 199 -2.58 -13.52 -9.48
N ALA A 200 -3.19 -13.04 -10.58
CA ALA A 200 -2.53 -13.01 -11.88
C ALA A 200 -1.21 -12.20 -11.86
N PRO A 201 -1.12 -11.00 -11.25
CA PRO A 201 0.15 -10.30 -11.10
C PRO A 201 1.19 -11.08 -10.30
N VAL A 202 0.80 -11.81 -9.24
CA VAL A 202 1.73 -12.66 -8.48
C VAL A 202 2.29 -13.78 -9.35
N GLU A 203 1.42 -14.48 -10.08
CA GLU A 203 1.81 -15.56 -11.00
C GLU A 203 2.72 -15.04 -12.12
N ASN A 204 2.42 -13.88 -12.68
CA ASN A 204 3.25 -13.24 -13.70
C ASN A 204 4.65 -12.90 -13.16
N ALA A 205 4.72 -12.26 -11.98
CA ALA A 205 6.01 -11.92 -11.37
C ALA A 205 6.86 -13.16 -11.11
N LEU A 206 6.29 -14.25 -10.60
CA LEU A 206 7.02 -15.51 -10.42
C LEU A 206 7.48 -16.11 -11.73
N SER A 207 6.61 -16.13 -12.75
CA SER A 207 6.94 -16.63 -14.09
C SER A 207 8.08 -15.85 -14.73
N ASP A 208 8.03 -14.53 -14.65
CA ASP A 208 9.06 -13.64 -15.22
C ASP A 208 10.40 -13.77 -14.48
N ALA A 209 10.38 -14.05 -13.19
CA ALA A 209 11.56 -14.39 -12.40
C ALA A 209 12.08 -15.82 -12.63
N GLY A 210 11.35 -16.67 -13.36
CA GLY A 210 11.65 -18.09 -13.52
C GLY A 210 11.55 -18.88 -12.22
N MET A 211 10.68 -18.47 -11.31
CA MET A 211 10.51 -19.04 -9.97
C MET A 211 9.11 -19.60 -9.76
N GLN A 212 8.99 -20.46 -8.75
CA GLN A 212 7.73 -21.00 -8.26
C GLN A 212 7.49 -20.52 -6.82
N TYR A 213 6.28 -20.67 -6.32
CA TYR A 213 5.92 -20.33 -4.92
C TYR A 213 6.82 -21.04 -3.90
N SER A 214 7.26 -22.26 -4.18
CA SER A 214 8.16 -23.04 -3.32
C SER A 214 9.56 -22.41 -3.17
N ASP A 215 9.99 -21.63 -4.16
CA ASP A 215 11.32 -21.04 -4.19
C ASP A 215 11.41 -19.77 -3.34
N ILE A 216 10.28 -19.20 -2.96
CA ILE A 216 10.22 -17.98 -2.15
C ILE A 216 10.50 -18.31 -0.68
N ASP A 217 11.52 -17.68 -0.10
CA ASP A 217 11.89 -17.87 1.30
C ASP A 217 11.06 -16.99 2.23
N HIS A 218 10.85 -15.75 1.86
CA HIS A 218 10.16 -14.74 2.67
C HIS A 218 9.08 -13.99 1.89
N ILE A 219 8.02 -13.60 2.61
CA ILE A 219 6.93 -12.81 2.05
C ILE A 219 6.77 -11.56 2.91
N ILE A 220 6.84 -10.41 2.27
CA ILE A 220 6.68 -9.10 2.87
C ILE A 220 5.38 -8.48 2.39
N LEU A 221 4.54 -8.06 3.33
CA LEU A 221 3.32 -7.32 3.06
C LEU A 221 3.57 -5.83 3.26
N VAL A 222 3.21 -5.05 2.25
CA VAL A 222 3.33 -3.59 2.20
C VAL A 222 1.98 -2.99 1.87
N GLY A 223 1.70 -1.80 2.42
CA GLY A 223 0.46 -1.08 2.22
C GLY A 223 -0.66 -1.47 3.19
N GLY A 224 -1.46 -0.49 3.60
CA GLY A 224 -2.51 -0.65 4.61
C GLY A 224 -3.56 -1.69 4.24
N SER A 225 -3.84 -1.86 2.94
CA SER A 225 -4.83 -2.82 2.44
C SER A 225 -4.41 -4.29 2.65
N THR A 226 -3.12 -4.57 2.88
CA THR A 226 -2.64 -5.91 3.25
C THR A 226 -3.03 -6.35 4.67
N ARG A 227 -3.58 -5.43 5.48
CA ARG A 227 -4.13 -5.76 6.80
C ARG A 227 -5.44 -6.57 6.71
N MET A 228 -6.11 -6.53 5.57
CA MET A 228 -7.36 -7.28 5.37
C MET A 228 -7.13 -8.79 5.51
N PRO A 229 -7.90 -9.50 6.36
CA PRO A 229 -7.72 -10.93 6.57
C PRO A 229 -7.82 -11.78 5.29
N SER A 230 -8.70 -11.41 4.36
CA SER A 230 -8.85 -12.08 3.07
C SER A 230 -7.58 -12.03 2.21
N VAL A 231 -6.88 -10.89 2.23
CA VAL A 231 -5.59 -10.72 1.52
C VAL A 231 -4.51 -11.58 2.17
N GLN A 232 -4.37 -11.54 3.49
CA GLN A 232 -3.39 -12.38 4.21
C GLN A 232 -3.65 -13.87 3.99
N GLN A 233 -4.92 -14.28 4.01
CA GLN A 233 -5.31 -15.66 3.75
C GLN A 233 -5.01 -16.09 2.32
N LEU A 234 -5.23 -15.20 1.33
CA LEU A 234 -4.86 -15.48 -0.06
C LEU A 234 -3.35 -15.73 -0.18
N VAL A 235 -2.53 -14.81 0.32
CA VAL A 235 -1.06 -14.92 0.27
C VAL A 235 -0.59 -16.23 0.91
N LYS A 236 -1.12 -16.57 2.09
CA LYS A 236 -0.82 -17.83 2.76
C LYS A 236 -1.26 -19.05 1.94
N THR A 237 -2.41 -18.98 1.29
CA THR A 237 -2.93 -20.08 0.46
C THR A 237 -2.09 -20.31 -0.78
N LEU A 238 -1.63 -19.24 -1.45
CA LEU A 238 -0.81 -19.32 -2.65
C LEU A 238 0.61 -19.83 -2.36
N THR A 239 1.20 -19.34 -1.28
CA THR A 239 2.62 -19.58 -0.99
C THR A 239 2.86 -20.72 -0.01
N GLY A 240 1.84 -21.14 0.75
CA GLY A 240 1.97 -22.09 1.85
C GLY A 240 2.72 -21.54 3.07
N LYS A 241 3.10 -20.26 3.06
CA LYS A 241 3.91 -19.61 4.10
C LYS A 241 3.13 -18.46 4.75
N ASP A 242 3.39 -18.22 6.01
CA ASP A 242 2.89 -17.02 6.69
C ASP A 242 3.74 -15.81 6.31
N PRO A 243 3.12 -14.65 5.99
CA PRO A 243 3.86 -13.42 5.78
C PRO A 243 4.66 -13.01 7.00
N HIS A 244 5.78 -12.34 6.79
CA HIS A 244 6.57 -11.76 7.86
C HIS A 244 5.72 -10.80 8.71
N LYS A 245 5.89 -10.90 10.03
CA LYS A 245 5.22 -10.03 11.03
C LYS A 245 6.31 -9.27 11.80
N GLY A 246 5.98 -8.07 12.26
CA GLY A 246 6.87 -7.30 13.14
C GLY A 246 7.16 -5.90 12.64
N VAL A 247 6.88 -5.59 11.38
CA VAL A 247 6.94 -4.22 10.85
C VAL A 247 5.53 -3.78 10.42
N ASN A 248 5.23 -2.51 10.66
CA ASN A 248 3.95 -1.92 10.25
C ASN A 248 3.93 -1.82 8.70
N PRO A 249 2.99 -2.46 8.00
CA PRO A 249 2.94 -2.42 6.53
C PRO A 249 2.70 -1.01 5.96
N ASP A 250 2.17 -0.08 6.76
CA ASP A 250 1.98 1.32 6.35
C ASP A 250 3.28 2.12 6.40
N GLU A 251 4.27 1.69 7.19
CA GLU A 251 5.49 2.44 7.48
C GLU A 251 6.76 1.73 6.98
N VAL A 252 6.65 0.48 6.56
CA VAL A 252 7.80 -0.38 6.24
C VAL A 252 8.73 0.23 5.19
N VAL A 253 8.18 0.83 4.15
CA VAL A 253 8.96 1.48 3.07
C VAL A 253 9.70 2.71 3.61
N ALA A 254 9.02 3.55 4.40
CA ALA A 254 9.62 4.73 5.01
C ALA A 254 10.72 4.35 6.00
N SER A 255 10.51 3.29 6.79
CA SER A 255 11.52 2.75 7.71
C SER A 255 12.77 2.26 6.96
N GLY A 256 12.60 1.54 5.86
CA GLY A 256 13.71 1.12 5.01
C GLY A 256 14.46 2.27 4.36
N ALA A 257 13.74 3.30 3.90
CA ALA A 257 14.35 4.52 3.40
C ALA A 257 15.17 5.25 4.48
N ALA A 258 14.68 5.27 5.72
CA ALA A 258 15.42 5.83 6.86
C ALA A 258 16.69 5.05 7.17
N ILE A 259 16.64 3.70 7.13
CA ILE A 259 17.85 2.86 7.27
C ILE A 259 18.86 3.21 6.19
N GLN A 260 18.41 3.31 4.91
CA GLN A 260 19.29 3.72 3.81
C GLN A 260 19.91 5.10 4.02
N ALA A 261 19.15 6.05 4.56
CA ALA A 261 19.69 7.37 4.89
C ALA A 261 20.79 7.29 5.96
N GLY A 262 20.60 6.47 7.01
CA GLY A 262 21.61 6.18 8.03
C GLY A 262 22.86 5.53 7.45
N VAL A 263 22.73 4.60 6.49
CA VAL A 263 23.87 4.00 5.78
C VAL A 263 24.67 5.07 5.01
N LEU A 264 23.98 5.94 4.25
CA LEU A 264 24.62 7.02 3.49
C LEU A 264 25.32 8.05 4.37
N LYS A 265 24.86 8.25 5.61
CA LYS A 265 25.48 9.14 6.60
C LYS A 265 26.61 8.45 7.40
N GLY A 266 26.73 7.13 7.33
CA GLY A 266 27.69 6.35 8.09
C GLY A 266 27.26 6.05 9.52
N ASP A 267 26.01 6.32 9.88
CA ASP A 267 25.43 6.03 11.19
C ASP A 267 25.07 4.55 11.32
N VAL A 268 24.69 3.90 10.22
CA VAL A 268 24.46 2.47 10.12
C VAL A 268 25.64 1.84 9.39
N LYS A 269 26.30 0.88 10.05
CA LYS A 269 27.43 0.13 9.50
C LYS A 269 26.98 -1.27 9.12
N ASP A 270 27.72 -1.89 8.21
CA ASP A 270 27.55 -3.29 7.80
C ASP A 270 26.35 -3.59 6.87
N VAL A 271 25.74 -2.57 6.25
CA VAL A 271 24.75 -2.74 5.18
C VAL A 271 25.32 -2.15 3.89
N LEU A 272 25.60 -3.00 2.90
CA LEU A 272 25.94 -2.57 1.55
C LEU A 272 24.71 -2.79 0.66
N LEU A 273 24.03 -1.70 0.31
CA LEU A 273 22.90 -1.77 -0.61
C LEU A 273 23.37 -1.45 -2.04
N LEU A 274 23.37 -2.45 -2.90
CA LEU A 274 23.38 -2.29 -4.35
C LEU A 274 21.98 -2.66 -4.87
N ASP A 275 21.21 -1.64 -5.23
CA ASP A 275 19.85 -1.80 -5.75
C ASP A 275 19.90 -1.89 -7.26
N VAL A 276 19.51 -3.04 -7.82
CA VAL A 276 19.52 -3.32 -9.25
C VAL A 276 18.09 -3.60 -9.72
N THR A 277 17.69 -2.98 -10.82
CA THR A 277 16.37 -3.20 -11.43
C THR A 277 16.50 -3.89 -12.78
N PRO A 278 15.51 -4.71 -13.18
CA PRO A 278 15.53 -5.42 -14.46
C PRO A 278 15.26 -4.51 -15.67
N LEU A 279 14.98 -3.23 -15.43
CA LEU A 279 14.67 -2.27 -16.49
C LEU A 279 15.96 -1.64 -17.02
N THR A 280 16.33 -2.01 -18.21
CA THR A 280 17.35 -1.36 -19.03
C THR A 280 16.70 -0.61 -20.19
#